data_ac02c9f0277543ddf47f7b86ad21db32
#
_entry.id   ac02c9f0277543ddf47f7b86ad21db32
#
_cell.length_a   1.000
_cell.length_b   1.000
_cell.length_c   1.000
_cell.angle_alpha   90.00
_cell.angle_beta   90.00
_cell.angle_gamma   90.00
#
_symmetry.space_group_name_H-M   'P 1'
#
loop_
_entity.id
_entity.type
_entity.pdbx_description
1 polymer ?
#
loop_
_entity_poly.entity_id
_entity_poly.type
_entity_poly.pdbx_seq_one_letter_code
_entity_poly.pdbx_strand_id
1 'polypeptide(L)'
;MEYKNIVDVHTHSIHSFDGNDSVESLCLSAIEKGSKVIAITDHCDIDGAEMNPDELCPPQLKDLNECISKYSDKIKILKGIEIGQGIYRKKETQALLQKYDYDFVLGSLHNLENMEDFFFLDYQKYDIDDLLSKYFDGLLELC
;
A
#
# COMPACT_ATOMS: atom_id res chain seq x y z
N MET A 1 14.75 25.14 2.30
CA MET A 1 13.52 25.26 1.47
C MET A 1 12.38 24.73 2.31
N GLU A 2 11.40 25.56 2.62
CA GLU A 2 10.25 25.13 3.46
C GLU A 2 9.18 24.60 2.50
N TYR A 3 8.94 23.30 2.53
CA TYR A 3 7.86 22.68 1.75
C TYR A 3 6.53 22.95 2.47
N LYS A 4 5.55 23.50 1.75
CA LYS A 4 4.19 23.73 2.26
C LYS A 4 3.22 22.76 1.62
N ASN A 5 2.26 22.26 2.41
CA ASN A 5 1.20 21.36 1.96
C ASN A 5 1.70 20.00 1.42
N ILE A 6 2.64 19.39 2.11
CA ILE A 6 3.08 18.03 1.80
C ILE A 6 1.90 17.08 1.99
N VAL A 7 1.71 16.22 1.01
CA VAL A 7 0.78 15.10 1.02
C VAL A 7 1.60 13.84 0.81
N ASP A 8 1.54 12.92 1.75
CA ASP A 8 2.22 11.63 1.67
C ASP A 8 1.17 10.52 1.67
N VAL A 9 1.05 9.82 0.56
CA VAL A 9 0.00 8.82 0.37
C VAL A 9 0.56 7.41 0.10
N HIS A 10 1.84 7.21 0.38
CA HIS A 10 2.48 5.90 0.27
C HIS A 10 3.47 5.70 1.42
N THR A 11 3.00 5.15 2.52
CA THR A 11 3.81 4.85 3.71
C THR A 11 3.40 3.50 4.30
N HIS A 12 4.40 2.77 4.82
CA HIS A 12 4.22 1.44 5.40
C HIS A 12 4.50 1.45 6.90
N SER A 13 3.63 0.81 7.64
CA SER A 13 3.76 0.63 9.09
C SER A 13 4.24 -0.78 9.44
N ILE A 14 4.32 -1.07 10.73
CA ILE A 14 4.63 -2.43 11.23
C ILE A 14 3.63 -3.51 10.79
N HIS A 15 2.52 -3.14 10.14
CA HIS A 15 1.57 -4.08 9.53
C HIS A 15 2.03 -4.56 8.15
N SER A 16 3.09 -3.96 7.59
CA SER A 16 3.80 -4.42 6.40
C SER A 16 5.10 -5.11 6.76
N PHE A 17 5.53 -6.07 5.95
CA PHE A 17 6.77 -6.80 6.14
C PHE A 17 8.03 -5.92 6.05
N ASP A 18 7.94 -4.79 5.37
CA ASP A 18 9.01 -3.81 5.15
C ASP A 18 8.87 -2.55 6.02
N GLY A 19 7.76 -2.40 6.76
CA GLY A 19 7.53 -1.30 7.69
C GLY A 19 8.13 -1.56 9.08
N ASN A 20 8.71 -0.52 9.70
CA ASN A 20 9.37 -0.63 11.00
C ASN A 20 8.73 0.25 12.08
N ASP A 21 7.91 1.22 11.68
CA ASP A 21 7.29 2.19 12.56
C ASP A 21 5.80 1.89 12.79
N SER A 22 5.31 2.18 14.00
CA SER A 22 3.88 2.10 14.26
C SER A 22 3.11 3.17 13.47
N VAL A 23 1.83 2.92 13.21
CA VAL A 23 0.92 3.90 12.60
C VAL A 23 0.98 5.24 13.36
N GLU A 24 1.02 5.21 14.69
CA GLU A 24 1.11 6.42 15.52
C GLU A 24 2.43 7.17 15.31
N SER A 25 3.56 6.46 15.24
CA SER A 25 4.89 7.06 15.01
C SER A 25 4.93 7.78 13.66
N LEU A 26 4.39 7.16 12.60
CA LEU A 26 4.29 7.76 11.27
C LEU A 26 3.42 9.02 11.27
N CYS A 27 2.26 8.97 11.93
CA CYS A 27 1.37 10.14 12.05
C CYS A 27 2.05 11.30 12.80
N LEU A 28 2.73 11.02 13.90
CA LEU A 28 3.45 12.04 14.69
C LEU A 28 4.59 12.66 13.87
N SER A 29 5.36 11.84 13.16
CA SER A 29 6.42 12.32 12.26
C SER A 29 5.88 13.20 11.14
N ALA A 30 4.74 12.84 10.54
CA ALA A 30 4.07 13.64 9.52
C ALA A 30 3.59 14.99 10.06
N ILE A 31 3.02 15.01 11.28
CA ILE A 31 2.62 16.25 11.98
C ILE A 31 3.84 17.15 12.23
N GLU A 32 4.92 16.59 12.77
CA GLU A 32 6.16 17.33 13.05
C GLU A 32 6.75 17.94 11.78
N LYS A 33 6.72 17.22 10.66
CA LYS A 33 7.18 17.69 9.34
C LYS A 33 6.23 18.66 8.65
N GLY A 34 5.05 18.91 9.21
CA GLY A 34 4.07 19.85 8.68
C GLY A 34 3.28 19.30 7.47
N SER A 35 3.19 17.97 7.32
CA SER A 35 2.34 17.33 6.33
C SER A 35 0.88 17.66 6.56
N LYS A 36 0.10 17.77 5.48
CA LYS A 36 -1.34 18.03 5.53
C LYS A 36 -2.16 16.76 5.48
N VAL A 37 -1.65 15.76 4.79
CA VAL A 37 -2.31 14.46 4.61
C VAL A 37 -1.25 13.38 4.73
N ILE A 38 -1.58 12.28 5.37
CA ILE A 38 -0.85 11.01 5.31
C ILE A 38 -1.84 9.88 5.04
N ALA A 39 -1.48 8.94 4.15
CA ALA A 39 -2.12 7.65 4.03
C ALA A 39 -1.15 6.56 4.44
N ILE A 40 -1.58 5.65 5.30
CA ILE A 40 -0.81 4.44 5.62
C ILE A 40 -1.34 3.34 4.70
N THR A 41 -0.48 2.84 3.84
CA THR A 41 -0.81 1.95 2.72
C THR A 41 -0.02 0.66 2.85
N ASP A 42 -0.22 -0.06 3.95
CA ASP A 42 0.46 -1.34 4.17
C ASP A 42 0.15 -2.34 3.07
N HIS A 43 1.12 -3.18 2.74
CA HIS A 43 1.01 -4.19 1.69
C HIS A 43 -0.11 -5.20 1.92
N CYS A 44 -0.81 -5.52 0.85
CA CYS A 44 -1.73 -6.63 0.74
C CYS A 44 -1.61 -7.26 -0.66
N ASP A 45 -0.62 -8.11 -0.85
CA ASP A 45 -0.36 -8.80 -2.12
C ASP A 45 -1.29 -10.00 -2.26
N ILE A 46 -2.32 -9.87 -3.09
CA ILE A 46 -3.45 -10.81 -3.12
C ILE A 46 -3.10 -12.16 -3.78
N ASP A 47 -2.09 -12.20 -4.64
CA ASP A 47 -1.62 -13.45 -5.26
C ASP A 47 -0.57 -14.20 -4.42
N GLY A 48 -0.07 -13.57 -3.35
CA GLY A 48 0.88 -14.17 -2.41
C GLY A 48 0.20 -15.20 -1.50
N ALA A 49 0.80 -16.40 -1.41
CA ALA A 49 0.27 -17.47 -0.56
C ALA A 49 0.32 -17.14 0.96
N GLU A 50 1.06 -16.10 1.33
CA GLU A 50 1.38 -15.76 2.72
C GLU A 50 0.55 -14.59 3.27
N MET A 51 -0.22 -13.89 2.43
CA MET A 51 -0.98 -12.72 2.85
C MET A 51 -2.45 -13.05 3.07
N ASN A 52 -2.85 -13.02 4.34
CA ASN A 52 -4.27 -13.17 4.73
C ASN A 52 -4.85 -11.78 5.07
N PRO A 53 -5.72 -11.20 4.21
CA PRO A 53 -6.33 -9.90 4.48
C PRO A 53 -7.10 -9.84 5.80
N ASP A 54 -7.64 -10.97 6.26
CA ASP A 54 -8.40 -11.05 7.52
C ASP A 54 -7.50 -11.01 8.77
N GLU A 55 -6.21 -11.23 8.60
CA GLU A 55 -5.21 -11.06 9.66
C GLU A 55 -4.55 -9.68 9.62
N LEU A 56 -4.38 -9.11 8.41
CA LEU A 56 -3.73 -7.82 8.20
C LEU A 56 -4.66 -6.63 8.43
N CYS A 57 -5.82 -6.60 7.76
CA CYS A 57 -6.65 -5.40 7.69
C CYS A 57 -7.25 -4.99 9.04
N PRO A 58 -7.78 -5.90 9.90
CA PRO A 58 -8.39 -5.49 11.16
C PRO A 58 -7.43 -4.79 12.13
N PRO A 59 -6.20 -5.27 12.40
CA PRO A 59 -5.28 -4.59 13.31
C PRO A 59 -4.81 -3.25 12.73
N GLN A 60 -4.50 -3.16 11.44
CA GLN A 60 -4.13 -1.92 10.78
C GLN A 60 -5.24 -0.86 10.89
N LEU A 61 -6.48 -1.24 10.53
CA LEU A 61 -7.63 -0.33 10.59
C LEU A 61 -7.94 0.13 12.03
N LYS A 62 -7.71 -0.75 13.03
CA LYS A 62 -7.86 -0.37 14.43
C LYS A 62 -6.88 0.74 14.78
N ASP A 63 -5.59 0.57 14.49
CA ASP A 63 -4.55 1.56 14.80
C ASP A 63 -4.78 2.87 14.04
N LEU A 64 -5.22 2.81 12.77
CA LEU A 64 -5.60 3.97 11.98
C LEU A 64 -6.79 4.74 12.61
N ASN A 65 -7.85 4.05 13.02
CA ASN A 65 -9.00 4.68 13.67
C ASN A 65 -8.62 5.33 15.01
N GLU A 66 -7.72 4.72 15.78
CA GLU A 66 -7.20 5.32 17.00
C GLU A 66 -6.40 6.61 16.71
N CYS A 67 -5.55 6.60 15.68
CA CYS A 67 -4.78 7.78 15.26
C CYS A 67 -5.68 8.88 14.70
N ILE A 68 -6.68 8.55 13.89
CA ILE A 68 -7.68 9.51 13.40
C ILE A 68 -8.39 10.17 14.58
N SER A 69 -8.83 9.39 15.57
CA SER A 69 -9.49 9.94 16.77
C SER A 69 -8.59 10.90 17.57
N LYS A 70 -7.29 10.63 17.63
CA LYS A 70 -6.32 11.43 18.41
C LYS A 70 -5.83 12.69 17.68
N TYR A 71 -5.72 12.66 16.35
CA TYR A 71 -4.94 13.64 15.58
C TYR A 71 -5.68 14.32 14.44
N SER A 72 -7.00 14.08 14.28
CA SER A 72 -7.82 14.67 13.19
C SER A 72 -7.87 16.20 13.17
N ASP A 73 -7.55 16.85 14.30
CA ASP A 73 -7.41 18.30 14.40
C ASP A 73 -6.06 18.84 13.88
N LYS A 74 -5.07 17.97 13.67
CA LYS A 74 -3.69 18.32 13.28
C LYS A 74 -3.33 17.91 11.86
N ILE A 75 -3.79 16.74 11.43
CA ILE A 75 -3.46 16.17 10.13
C ILE A 75 -4.63 15.33 9.61
N LYS A 76 -4.84 15.32 8.29
CA LYS A 76 -5.77 14.38 7.68
C LYS A 76 -5.08 13.02 7.51
N ILE A 77 -5.57 12.00 8.21
CA ILE A 77 -5.11 10.63 8.10
C ILE A 77 -6.10 9.87 7.23
N LEU A 78 -5.62 9.21 6.19
CA LEU A 78 -6.40 8.34 5.32
C LEU A 78 -6.13 6.88 5.68
N LYS A 79 -7.18 6.10 5.80
CA LYS A 79 -7.09 4.64 5.90
C LYS A 79 -6.74 4.13 4.51
N GLY A 80 -5.46 3.80 4.31
CA GLY A 80 -4.93 3.35 3.04
C GLY A 80 -4.60 1.86 3.05
N ILE A 81 -4.50 1.30 1.86
CA ILE A 81 -4.00 -0.05 1.60
C ILE A 81 -3.27 -0.05 0.27
N GLU A 82 -2.16 -0.77 0.19
CA GLU A 82 -1.50 -1.09 -1.07
C GLU A 82 -1.83 -2.51 -1.49
N ILE A 83 -2.56 -2.64 -2.60
CA ILE A 83 -2.93 -3.94 -3.16
C ILE A 83 -1.96 -4.32 -4.27
N GLY A 84 -1.07 -5.25 -3.98
CA GLY A 84 -0.20 -5.86 -4.96
C GLY A 84 -0.94 -6.90 -5.80
N GLN A 85 -0.67 -6.91 -7.12
CA GLN A 85 -1.15 -7.91 -8.08
C GLN A 85 -2.68 -8.07 -8.17
N GLY A 86 -3.43 -7.05 -7.74
CA GLY A 86 -4.90 -7.09 -7.69
C GLY A 86 -5.56 -7.39 -9.04
N ILE A 87 -4.91 -7.06 -10.16
CA ILE A 87 -5.39 -7.38 -11.52
C ILE A 87 -5.51 -8.88 -11.78
N TYR A 88 -4.66 -9.70 -11.16
CA TYR A 88 -4.67 -11.16 -11.33
C TYR A 88 -5.71 -11.85 -10.43
N ARG A 89 -6.27 -11.14 -9.44
CA ARG A 89 -7.24 -11.64 -8.45
C ARG A 89 -8.39 -10.65 -8.25
N LYS A 90 -9.01 -10.21 -9.36
CA LYS A 90 -10.03 -9.14 -9.35
C LYS A 90 -11.21 -9.41 -8.41
N LYS A 91 -11.67 -10.67 -8.29
CA LYS A 91 -12.80 -11.02 -7.42
C LYS A 91 -12.41 -10.89 -5.94
N GLU A 92 -11.23 -11.38 -5.59
CA GLU A 92 -10.68 -11.30 -4.25
C GLU A 92 -10.40 -9.84 -3.85
N THR A 93 -9.83 -9.05 -4.78
CA THR A 93 -9.64 -7.60 -4.63
C THR A 93 -10.95 -6.89 -4.35
N GLN A 94 -11.98 -7.14 -5.16
CA GLN A 94 -13.30 -6.54 -4.96
C GLN A 94 -13.93 -6.95 -3.62
N ALA A 95 -13.82 -8.22 -3.25
CA ALA A 95 -14.34 -8.71 -1.98
C ALA A 95 -13.65 -8.03 -0.78
N LEU A 96 -12.32 -7.86 -0.83
CA LEU A 96 -11.55 -7.14 0.17
C LEU A 96 -12.02 -5.69 0.31
N LEU A 97 -12.10 -4.97 -0.81
CA LEU A 97 -12.50 -3.56 -0.82
C LEU A 97 -13.97 -3.34 -0.42
N GLN A 98 -14.83 -4.34 -0.60
CA GLN A 98 -16.21 -4.30 -0.09
C GLN A 98 -16.30 -4.62 1.41
N LYS A 99 -15.36 -5.42 1.92
CA LYS A 99 -15.35 -5.88 3.31
C LYS A 99 -14.77 -4.84 4.27
N TYR A 100 -13.75 -4.12 3.84
CA TYR A 100 -13.00 -3.19 4.68
C TYR A 100 -13.16 -1.75 4.18
N ASP A 101 -13.32 -0.82 5.12
CA ASP A 101 -13.59 0.60 4.87
C ASP A 101 -12.27 1.38 4.73
N TYR A 102 -11.69 1.35 3.53
CA TYR A 102 -10.51 2.12 3.16
C TYR A 102 -10.90 3.42 2.44
N ASP A 103 -10.20 4.52 2.76
CA ASP A 103 -10.35 5.83 2.11
C ASP A 103 -9.50 5.96 0.85
N PHE A 104 -8.39 5.19 0.79
CA PHE A 104 -7.39 5.27 -0.27
C PHE A 104 -6.83 3.88 -0.62
N VAL A 105 -6.79 3.58 -1.89
CA VAL A 105 -6.26 2.32 -2.41
C VAL A 105 -5.14 2.63 -3.39
N LEU A 106 -3.96 2.10 -3.13
CA LEU A 106 -2.84 2.09 -4.05
C LEU A 106 -2.80 0.73 -4.75
N GLY A 107 -2.84 0.71 -6.07
CA GLY A 107 -2.65 -0.50 -6.86
C GLY A 107 -1.19 -0.62 -7.27
N SER A 108 -0.58 -1.77 -7.01
CA SER A 108 0.82 -2.04 -7.34
C SER A 108 0.99 -3.34 -8.11
N LEU A 109 2.09 -3.41 -8.85
CA LEU A 109 2.49 -4.59 -9.58
C LEU A 109 3.94 -4.92 -9.20
N HIS A 110 4.11 -5.80 -8.21
CA HIS A 110 5.43 -6.21 -7.70
C HIS A 110 6.03 -7.37 -8.50
N ASN A 111 5.20 -8.14 -9.20
CA ASN A 111 5.58 -9.20 -10.13
C ASN A 111 4.60 -9.30 -11.28
N LEU A 112 4.98 -9.95 -12.37
CA LEU A 112 4.03 -10.42 -13.37
C LEU A 112 3.42 -11.76 -12.94
N GLU A 113 2.29 -12.11 -13.52
CA GLU A 113 1.56 -13.34 -13.17
C GLU A 113 2.47 -14.57 -13.28
N ASN A 114 2.52 -15.37 -12.20
CA ASN A 114 3.38 -16.56 -12.05
C ASN A 114 4.90 -16.29 -12.15
N MET A 115 5.32 -15.05 -11.90
CA MET A 115 6.74 -14.70 -11.81
C MET A 115 7.13 -14.37 -10.36
N GLU A 116 8.43 -14.45 -10.10
CA GLU A 116 9.03 -13.95 -8.87
C GLU A 116 8.92 -12.42 -8.81
N ASP A 117 8.85 -11.88 -7.60
CA ASP A 117 8.88 -10.45 -7.36
C ASP A 117 10.06 -9.78 -8.05
N PHE A 118 9.85 -8.63 -8.65
CA PHE A 118 10.86 -7.87 -9.37
C PHE A 118 12.09 -7.55 -8.53
N PHE A 119 11.95 -7.43 -7.21
CA PHE A 119 13.07 -7.20 -6.32
C PHE A 119 14.05 -8.38 -6.28
N PHE A 120 13.55 -9.61 -6.41
CA PHE A 120 14.35 -10.83 -6.37
C PHE A 120 14.72 -11.37 -7.75
N LEU A 121 14.17 -10.80 -8.82
CA LEU A 121 14.28 -11.31 -10.17
C LEU A 121 15.71 -11.25 -10.69
N ASP A 122 16.20 -12.36 -11.24
CA ASP A 122 17.45 -12.39 -11.99
C ASP A 122 17.26 -11.89 -13.43
N TYR A 123 17.39 -10.59 -13.60
CA TYR A 123 17.16 -9.90 -14.88
C TYR A 123 18.00 -10.39 -16.06
N GLN A 124 19.13 -11.11 -15.80
CA GLN A 124 19.95 -11.68 -16.88
C GLN A 124 19.26 -12.84 -17.61
N LYS A 125 18.19 -13.40 -17.05
CA LYS A 125 17.41 -14.49 -17.63
C LYS A 125 16.27 -14.03 -18.54
N TYR A 126 16.03 -12.73 -18.65
CA TYR A 126 14.86 -12.17 -19.33
C TYR A 126 15.26 -11.19 -20.42
N ASP A 127 14.43 -11.11 -21.46
CA ASP A 127 14.43 -9.99 -22.37
C ASP A 127 13.79 -8.79 -21.66
N ILE A 128 14.56 -7.73 -21.45
CA ILE A 128 14.15 -6.57 -20.67
C ILE A 128 13.04 -5.78 -21.38
N ASP A 129 13.08 -5.67 -22.71
CA ASP A 129 12.06 -4.95 -23.46
C ASP A 129 10.72 -5.68 -23.41
N ASP A 130 10.71 -7.01 -23.49
CA ASP A 130 9.51 -7.84 -23.32
C ASP A 130 8.96 -7.73 -21.89
N LEU A 131 9.86 -7.80 -20.89
CA LEU A 131 9.48 -7.67 -19.48
C LEU A 131 8.82 -6.31 -19.19
N LEU A 132 9.43 -5.22 -19.67
CA LEU A 132 8.90 -3.86 -19.51
C LEU A 132 7.57 -3.69 -20.24
N SER A 133 7.44 -4.24 -21.46
CA SER A 133 6.16 -4.18 -22.19
C SER A 133 5.03 -4.82 -21.39
N LYS A 134 5.26 -6.02 -20.85
CA LYS A 134 4.27 -6.72 -20.01
C LYS A 134 3.96 -5.98 -18.72
N TYR A 135 4.98 -5.37 -18.09
CA TYR A 135 4.80 -4.55 -16.90
C TYR A 135 3.90 -3.34 -17.17
N PHE A 136 4.15 -2.61 -18.27
CA PHE A 136 3.33 -1.46 -18.65
C PHE A 136 1.91 -1.85 -19.04
N ASP A 137 1.73 -3.01 -19.72
CA ASP A 137 0.39 -3.54 -20.01
C ASP A 137 -0.37 -3.82 -18.70
N GLY A 138 0.29 -4.40 -17.71
CA GLY A 138 -0.28 -4.63 -16.38
C GLY A 138 -0.63 -3.33 -15.65
N LEU A 139 0.22 -2.30 -15.71
CA LEU A 139 -0.09 -0.99 -15.15
C LEU A 139 -1.30 -0.32 -15.82
N LEU A 140 -1.44 -0.45 -17.14
CA LEU A 140 -2.61 0.05 -17.86
C LEU A 140 -3.90 -0.68 -17.44
N GLU A 141 -3.81 -1.94 -17.06
CA GLU A 141 -4.95 -2.70 -16.56
C GLU A 141 -5.34 -2.33 -15.12
N LEU A 142 -4.39 -1.82 -14.32
CA LEU A 142 -4.64 -1.29 -12.98
C LEU A 142 -5.42 0.04 -13.00
N CYS A 143 -5.26 0.84 -14.04
CA CYS A 143 -5.95 2.13 -14.21
C CYS A 143 -7.37 1.99 -14.76
#